data_0aa4836d13fae6152f078af79f9f149a
#
_entry.id   0aa4836d13fae6152f078af79f9f149a
#
_cell.length_a   1.000
_cell.length_b   1.000
_cell.length_c   1.000
_cell.angle_alpha   90.00
_cell.angle_beta   90.00
_cell.angle_gamma   90.00
#
_symmetry.space_group_name_H-M   'P 1'
#
loop_
_entity.id
_entity.type
_entity.pdbx_description
1 polymer ?
#
loop_
_entity_poly.entity_id
_entity_poly.type
_entity_poly.pdbx_seq_one_letter_code
_entity_poly.pdbx_strand_id
1 'polypeptide(L)'
;MRHYEIVLLVHPDQSDQVGGMVERYTNLIQEANGQIHRLEDWGRRQLAYPINKIHKAHYVLFNIECAQTTLDELEELFRYNDAIIRSLVIRRSNAITEESLLAKSAEEKRARKAQREEAQQQAAQEAEA
;
A
#
# COMPACT_ATOMS: atom_id res chain seq x y z
N MET A 1 -4.60 -21.15 -9.56
CA MET A 1 -4.06 -20.02 -8.77
C MET A 1 -5.16 -19.04 -8.45
N ARG A 2 -5.01 -18.32 -7.34
CA ARG A 2 -6.01 -17.38 -6.86
C ARG A 2 -5.41 -15.99 -6.79
N HIS A 3 -6.26 -14.98 -6.81
CA HIS A 3 -5.87 -13.58 -6.70
C HIS A 3 -5.99 -13.10 -5.26
N TYR A 4 -4.95 -12.46 -4.76
CA TYR A 4 -4.89 -11.92 -3.40
C TYR A 4 -4.40 -10.48 -3.41
N GLU A 5 -4.98 -9.70 -2.51
CA GLU A 5 -4.49 -8.35 -2.21
C GLU A 5 -3.84 -8.39 -0.82
N ILE A 6 -2.59 -8.00 -0.74
CA ILE A 6 -1.82 -8.01 0.51
C ILE A 6 -1.43 -6.59 0.86
N VAL A 7 -1.77 -6.16 2.06
CA VAL A 7 -1.35 -4.86 2.61
C VAL A 7 -0.42 -5.14 3.78
N LEU A 8 0.79 -4.60 3.72
CA LEU A 8 1.78 -4.69 4.79
C LEU A 8 1.95 -3.33 5.44
N LEU A 9 1.92 -3.31 6.78
CA LEU A 9 2.25 -2.15 7.58
C LEU A 9 3.60 -2.43 8.25
N VAL A 10 4.63 -1.71 7.80
CA VAL A 10 6.00 -1.88 8.27
C VAL A 10 6.33 -0.78 9.27
N HIS A 11 7.06 -1.13 10.33
CA HIS A 11 7.50 -0.16 11.34
C HIS A 11 8.25 1.00 10.67
N PRO A 12 7.94 2.26 11.00
CA PRO A 12 8.55 3.42 10.31
C PRO A 12 10.07 3.47 10.45
N ASP A 13 10.64 2.95 11.54
CA ASP A 13 12.09 2.88 11.73
C ASP A 13 12.76 1.83 10.83
N GLN A 14 11.98 0.94 10.23
CA GLN A 14 12.44 -0.12 9.34
C GLN A 14 12.12 0.16 7.86
N SER A 15 11.77 1.41 7.53
CA SER A 15 11.42 1.80 6.16
C SER A 15 12.52 1.53 5.15
N ASP A 16 13.78 1.61 5.56
CA ASP A 16 14.94 1.33 4.71
C ASP A 16 15.03 -0.15 4.31
N GLN A 17 14.42 -1.05 5.05
CA GLN A 17 14.39 -2.48 4.76
C GLN A 17 13.28 -2.89 3.78
N VAL A 18 12.33 -1.99 3.51
CA VAL A 18 11.15 -2.28 2.67
C VAL A 18 11.54 -2.75 1.27
N GLY A 19 12.51 -2.09 0.64
CA GLY A 19 12.99 -2.49 -0.69
C GLY A 19 13.48 -3.93 -0.75
N GLY A 20 14.30 -4.36 0.22
CA GLY A 20 14.79 -5.73 0.32
C GLY A 20 13.70 -6.74 0.63
N MET A 21 12.75 -6.37 1.48
CA MET A 21 11.59 -7.21 1.81
C MET A 21 10.70 -7.44 0.59
N VAL A 22 10.38 -6.39 -0.14
CA VAL A 22 9.58 -6.45 -1.38
C VAL A 22 10.26 -7.35 -2.40
N GLU A 23 11.56 -7.19 -2.61
CA GLU A 23 12.33 -8.03 -3.53
C GLU A 23 12.29 -9.50 -3.12
N ARG A 24 12.46 -9.80 -1.85
CA ARG A 24 12.42 -11.16 -1.32
C ARG A 24 11.07 -11.82 -1.55
N TYR A 25 9.98 -11.13 -1.24
CA TYR A 25 8.63 -11.66 -1.42
C TYR A 25 8.27 -11.79 -2.90
N THR A 26 8.69 -10.85 -3.72
CA THR A 26 8.52 -10.92 -5.19
C THR A 26 9.22 -12.15 -5.76
N ASN A 27 10.45 -12.41 -5.37
CA ASN A 27 11.21 -13.56 -5.83
C ASN A 27 10.55 -14.88 -5.41
N LEU A 28 10.07 -14.96 -4.17
CA LEU A 28 9.35 -16.13 -3.68
C LEU A 28 8.12 -16.45 -4.52
N ILE A 29 7.33 -15.41 -4.83
CA ILE A 29 6.12 -15.55 -5.63
C ILE A 29 6.46 -16.01 -7.05
N GLN A 30 7.47 -15.41 -7.67
CA GLN A 30 7.90 -15.75 -9.03
C GLN A 30 8.48 -17.15 -9.11
N GLU A 31 9.28 -17.57 -8.14
CA GLU A 31 9.83 -18.92 -8.08
C GLU A 31 8.75 -19.99 -7.93
N ALA A 32 7.65 -19.65 -7.30
CA ALA A 32 6.47 -20.53 -7.18
C ALA A 32 5.52 -20.44 -8.37
N ASN A 33 5.93 -19.84 -9.49
CA ASN A 33 5.14 -19.61 -10.70
C ASN A 33 3.93 -18.68 -10.50
N GLY A 34 3.98 -17.87 -9.47
CA GLY A 34 2.99 -16.80 -9.25
C GLY A 34 3.31 -15.56 -10.06
N GLN A 35 2.39 -14.62 -10.06
CA GLN A 35 2.53 -13.33 -10.75
C GLN A 35 2.18 -12.19 -9.83
N ILE A 36 2.86 -11.06 -10.01
CA ILE A 36 2.56 -9.82 -9.32
C ILE A 36 1.90 -8.89 -10.35
N HIS A 37 0.63 -8.58 -10.13
CA HIS A 37 -0.14 -7.73 -11.04
C HIS A 37 -0.01 -6.25 -10.68
N ARG A 38 0.14 -5.95 -9.39
CA ARG A 38 0.30 -4.58 -8.92
C ARG A 38 1.17 -4.57 -7.65
N LEU A 39 2.10 -3.64 -7.61
CA LEU A 39 2.93 -3.38 -6.44
C LEU A 39 2.96 -1.87 -6.22
N GLU A 40 2.49 -1.42 -5.08
CA GLU A 40 2.51 -0.02 -4.70
C GLU A 40 3.23 0.16 -3.38
N ASP A 41 4.17 1.08 -3.32
CA ASP A 41 4.82 1.54 -2.10
C ASP A 41 4.27 2.94 -1.78
N TRP A 42 3.47 3.04 -0.74
CA TRP A 42 2.82 4.30 -0.37
C TRP A 42 3.67 5.16 0.56
N GLY A 43 4.81 4.64 1.00
CA GLY A 43 5.66 5.33 1.96
C GLY A 43 5.04 5.40 3.37
N ARG A 44 5.58 6.28 4.19
CA ARG A 44 5.11 6.46 5.57
C ARG A 44 3.79 7.25 5.57
N ARG A 45 2.80 6.70 6.27
CA ARG A 45 1.50 7.34 6.43
C ARG A 45 1.05 7.26 7.87
N GLN A 46 0.27 8.25 8.30
CA GLN A 46 -0.30 8.28 9.64
C GLN A 46 -1.40 7.23 9.76
N LEU A 47 -1.38 6.46 10.84
CA LEU A 47 -2.42 5.50 11.17
C LEU A 47 -3.67 6.21 11.67
N ALA A 48 -4.85 5.66 11.35
CA ALA A 48 -6.13 6.19 11.86
C ALA A 48 -6.21 6.10 13.39
N TYR A 49 -5.57 5.10 13.96
CA TYR A 49 -5.40 4.92 15.41
C TYR A 49 -4.06 4.23 15.68
N PRO A 50 -3.43 4.47 16.84
CA PRO A 50 -2.14 3.86 17.14
C PRO A 50 -2.20 2.34 17.25
N ILE A 51 -1.15 1.68 16.76
CA ILE A 51 -0.93 0.24 16.94
C ILE A 51 0.33 0.09 17.79
N ASN A 52 0.22 -0.49 18.99
CA ASN A 52 1.36 -0.65 19.92
C ASN A 52 2.11 0.67 20.14
N LYS A 53 1.39 1.78 20.32
CA LYS A 53 1.94 3.14 20.49
C LYS A 53 2.63 3.70 19.23
N ILE A 54 2.51 3.04 18.09
CA ILE A 54 3.06 3.50 16.82
C ILE A 54 1.98 4.28 16.09
N HIS A 55 2.27 5.52 15.69
CA HIS A 55 1.33 6.43 15.05
C HIS A 55 1.45 6.46 13.53
N LYS A 56 2.59 6.04 12.98
CA LYS A 56 2.87 6.00 11.54
C LYS A 56 3.35 4.61 11.14
N ALA A 57 3.12 4.25 9.90
CA ALA A 57 3.62 3.02 9.32
C ALA A 57 3.98 3.22 7.86
N HIS A 58 4.88 2.40 7.34
CA HIS A 58 5.19 2.34 5.93
C HIS A 58 4.25 1.32 5.28
N TYR A 59 3.42 1.78 4.33
CA TYR A 59 2.42 0.95 3.66
C TYR A 59 2.96 0.40 2.36
N VAL A 60 2.79 -0.91 2.15
CA VAL A 60 3.09 -1.58 0.88
C VAL A 60 1.89 -2.41 0.46
N LEU A 61 1.50 -2.30 -0.79
CA LEU A 61 0.36 -3.02 -1.36
C LEU A 61 0.82 -3.94 -2.48
N PHE A 62 0.41 -5.20 -2.42
CA PHE A 62 0.62 -6.18 -3.49
C PHE A 62 -0.73 -6.70 -3.98
N ASN A 63 -0.90 -6.80 -5.29
CA ASN A 63 -1.91 -7.66 -5.90
C ASN A 63 -1.19 -8.78 -6.62
N ILE A 64 -1.40 -9.99 -6.16
CA ILE A 64 -0.67 -11.16 -6.62
C ILE A 64 -1.63 -12.26 -7.06
N GLU A 65 -1.12 -13.16 -7.87
CA GLU A 65 -1.76 -14.41 -8.24
C GLU A 65 -0.81 -15.55 -7.87
N CYS A 66 -1.25 -16.44 -6.99
CA CYS A 66 -0.43 -17.56 -6.54
C CYS A 66 -1.30 -18.69 -6.00
N ALA A 67 -0.65 -19.84 -5.76
CA ALA A 67 -1.28 -20.97 -5.11
C ALA A 67 -1.46 -20.69 -3.62
N GLN A 68 -2.41 -21.38 -2.98
CA GLN A 68 -2.66 -21.26 -1.53
C GLN A 68 -1.42 -21.58 -0.71
N THR A 69 -0.64 -22.58 -1.13
CA THR A 69 0.61 -22.98 -0.44
C THR A 69 1.63 -21.86 -0.42
N THR A 70 1.76 -21.11 -1.52
CA THR A 70 2.64 -19.94 -1.60
C THR A 70 2.18 -18.83 -0.67
N LEU A 71 0.87 -18.59 -0.62
CA LEU A 71 0.30 -17.60 0.28
C LEU A 71 0.55 -17.95 1.75
N ASP A 72 0.41 -19.22 2.11
CA ASP A 72 0.67 -19.71 3.46
C ASP A 72 2.13 -19.49 3.87
N GLU A 73 3.08 -19.71 2.96
CA GLU A 73 4.49 -19.41 3.17
C GLU A 73 4.73 -17.91 3.39
N LEU A 74 4.09 -17.06 2.59
CA LEU A 74 4.18 -15.60 2.74
C LEU A 74 3.64 -15.14 4.08
N GLU A 75 2.47 -15.63 4.49
CA GLU A 75 1.86 -15.27 5.77
C GLU A 75 2.76 -15.68 6.94
N GLU A 76 3.40 -16.83 6.86
CA GLU A 76 4.35 -17.27 7.86
C GLU A 76 5.56 -16.35 7.93
N LEU A 77 6.12 -15.95 6.78
CA LEU A 77 7.21 -14.98 6.72
C LEU A 77 6.82 -13.63 7.32
N PHE A 78 5.62 -13.15 7.05
CA PHE A 78 5.13 -11.90 7.62
C PHE A 78 5.00 -11.99 9.14
N ARG A 79 4.53 -13.13 9.65
CA ARG A 79 4.36 -13.35 11.09
C ARG A 79 5.69 -13.30 11.85
N TYR A 80 6.75 -13.83 11.26
CA TYR A 80 8.06 -13.88 11.88
C TYR A 80 8.95 -12.67 11.58
N ASN A 81 8.48 -11.72 10.78
CA ASN A 81 9.24 -10.51 10.50
C ASN A 81 8.86 -9.40 11.47
N ASP A 82 9.79 -9.07 12.36
CA ASP A 82 9.58 -8.06 13.41
C ASP A 82 9.36 -6.66 12.84
N ALA A 83 9.80 -6.38 11.61
CA ALA A 83 9.59 -5.10 10.95
C ALA A 83 8.13 -4.91 10.51
N ILE A 84 7.38 -5.99 10.32
CA ILE A 84 5.97 -5.93 9.91
C ILE A 84 5.09 -5.85 11.16
N ILE A 85 4.41 -4.71 11.32
CA ILE A 85 3.48 -4.47 12.44
C ILE A 85 2.19 -5.25 12.23
N ARG A 86 1.68 -5.22 11.00
CA ARG A 86 0.41 -5.86 10.64
C ARG A 86 0.43 -6.23 9.16
N SER A 87 -0.19 -7.35 8.84
CA SER A 87 -0.45 -7.76 7.47
C SER A 87 -1.94 -8.03 7.29
N LEU A 88 -2.46 -7.65 6.14
CA LEU A 88 -3.85 -7.91 5.76
C LEU A 88 -3.85 -8.60 4.40
N VAL A 89 -4.50 -9.76 4.31
CA VAL A 89 -4.63 -10.52 3.07
C VAL A 89 -6.11 -10.61 2.72
N ILE A 90 -6.45 -10.14 1.52
CA ILE A 90 -7.82 -10.18 1.01
C ILE A 90 -7.83 -11.00 -0.27
N ARG A 91 -8.71 -11.99 -0.34
CA ARG A 91 -8.91 -12.77 -1.56
C ARG A 91 -9.73 -11.95 -2.56
N ARG A 92 -9.25 -11.89 -3.80
CA ARG A 92 -9.95 -11.22 -4.91
C ARG A 92 -10.36 -12.24 -5.97
N SER A 93 -11.41 -11.94 -6.71
CA SER A 93 -11.89 -12.80 -7.80
C SER A 93 -11.11 -12.58 -9.10
N ASN A 94 -10.53 -11.39 -9.30
CA ASN A 94 -9.83 -11.01 -10.51
C ASN A 94 -8.52 -10.30 -10.18
N ALA A 95 -7.58 -10.31 -11.14
CA ALA A 95 -6.37 -9.49 -11.05
C ALA A 95 -6.76 -8.01 -11.05
N ILE A 96 -6.18 -7.24 -10.14
CA ILE A 96 -6.36 -5.80 -10.06
C ILE A 96 -5.05 -5.15 -10.48
N THR A 97 -5.07 -4.48 -11.63
CA THR A 97 -3.93 -3.76 -12.19
C THR A 97 -4.10 -2.25 -12.09
N GLU A 98 -5.33 -1.80 -11.77
CA GLU A 98 -5.65 -0.39 -11.60
C GLU A 98 -5.11 0.13 -10.27
N GLU A 99 -4.94 1.45 -10.20
CA GLU A 99 -4.53 2.13 -8.98
C GLU A 99 -5.52 1.86 -7.85
N SER A 100 -5.00 1.71 -6.61
CA SER A 100 -5.83 1.40 -5.45
C SER A 100 -6.79 2.55 -5.12
N LEU A 101 -7.92 2.21 -4.46
CA LEU A 101 -8.89 3.20 -4.02
C LEU A 101 -8.27 4.28 -3.10
N LEU A 102 -7.31 3.90 -2.26
CA LEU A 102 -6.62 4.86 -1.39
C LEU A 102 -5.72 5.81 -2.18
N ALA A 103 -5.01 5.30 -3.19
CA ALA A 103 -4.19 6.14 -4.07
C ALA A 103 -5.09 7.08 -4.89
N LYS A 104 -6.20 6.58 -5.46
CA LYS A 104 -7.19 7.41 -6.14
C LYS A 104 -7.79 8.47 -5.22
N SER A 105 -8.16 8.11 -4.01
CA SER A 105 -8.69 9.05 -3.02
C SER A 105 -7.69 10.16 -2.69
N ALA A 106 -6.40 9.83 -2.59
CA ALA A 106 -5.34 10.81 -2.34
C ALA A 106 -5.21 11.79 -3.52
N GLU A 107 -5.26 11.29 -4.76
CA GLU A 107 -5.24 12.12 -5.96
C GLU A 107 -6.47 13.02 -6.06
N GLU A 108 -7.65 12.49 -5.79
CA GLU A 108 -8.89 13.28 -5.77
C GLU A 108 -8.84 14.39 -4.72
N LYS A 109 -8.32 14.09 -3.53
CA LYS A 109 -8.15 15.11 -2.48
C LYS A 109 -7.18 16.20 -2.91
N ARG A 110 -6.07 15.85 -3.56
CA ARG A 110 -5.12 16.82 -4.11
C ARG A 110 -5.75 17.68 -5.18
N ALA A 111 -6.50 17.07 -6.09
CA ALA A 111 -7.21 17.78 -7.15
C ALA A 111 -8.24 18.77 -6.59
N ARG A 112 -9.03 18.34 -5.61
CA ARG A 112 -10.01 19.20 -4.93
C ARG A 112 -9.34 20.36 -4.20
N LYS A 113 -8.23 20.11 -3.53
CA LYS A 113 -7.46 21.17 -2.85
C LYS A 113 -6.92 22.18 -3.83
N ALA A 114 -6.37 21.75 -4.95
CA ALA A 114 -5.87 22.63 -6.00
C ALA A 114 -7.00 23.49 -6.57
N GLN A 115 -8.17 22.91 -6.84
CA GLN A 115 -9.35 23.66 -7.32
C GLN A 115 -9.83 24.70 -6.32
N ARG A 116 -9.82 24.36 -5.02
CA ARG A 116 -10.19 25.33 -3.96
C ARG A 116 -9.23 26.50 -3.90
N GLU A 117 -7.94 26.26 -4.00
CA GLU A 117 -6.92 27.30 -3.99
C GLU A 117 -7.07 28.23 -5.20
N GLU A 118 -7.31 27.68 -6.38
CA GLU A 118 -7.58 28.47 -7.60
C GLU A 118 -8.84 29.32 -7.45
N ALA A 119 -9.91 28.75 -6.93
CA ALA A 119 -11.16 29.47 -6.69
C ALA A 119 -10.98 30.62 -5.69
N GLN A 120 -10.21 30.40 -4.63
CA GLN A 120 -9.89 31.43 -3.64
C GLN A 120 -9.03 32.55 -4.24
N GLN A 121 -8.07 32.22 -5.08
CA GLN A 121 -7.24 33.22 -5.77
C GLN A 121 -8.05 34.06 -6.74
N GLN A 122 -8.96 33.46 -7.51
CA GLN A 122 -9.86 34.19 -8.40
C GLN A 122 -10.80 35.12 -7.64
N ALA A 123 -11.38 34.64 -6.53
CA ALA A 123 -12.23 35.44 -5.68
C ALA A 123 -11.49 36.65 -5.09
N ALA A 124 -10.22 36.44 -4.67
CA ALA A 124 -9.37 37.52 -4.15
C ALA A 124 -9.05 38.57 -5.25
N GLN A 125 -8.78 38.13 -6.48
CA GLN A 125 -8.54 39.02 -7.61
C GLN A 125 -9.78 39.80 -8.00
N GLU A 126 -10.95 39.22 -8.02
CA GLU A 126 -12.23 39.86 -8.28
C GLU A 126 -12.59 40.87 -7.19
N ALA A 127 -12.22 40.60 -5.93
CA ALA A 127 -12.47 41.53 -4.83
C ALA A 127 -11.59 42.79 -4.88
N GLU A 128 -10.41 42.71 -5.54
CA GLU A 128 -9.51 43.85 -5.72
C GLU A 128 -9.83 44.71 -6.93
N ALA A 129 -10.69 44.24 -7.80
CA ALA A 129 -11.05 44.96 -9.04
C ALA A 129 -12.06 46.08 -8.81
#